data_355712c5d3b40e663fba12b164545601
#
_entry.id   355712c5d3b40e663fba12b164545601
#
_cell.length_a   1.000
_cell.length_b   1.000
_cell.length_c   1.000
_cell.angle_alpha   90.00
_cell.angle_beta   90.00
_cell.angle_gamma   90.00
#
_symmetry.space_group_name_H-M   'P 1'
#
loop_
_entity.id
_entity.type
_entity.pdbx_description
1 polymer ?
#
loop_
_entity_poly.entity_id
_entity_poly.type
_entity_poly.pdbx_seq_one_letter_code
_entity_poly.pdbx_strand_id
1 'polypeptide(L)'
;MTYAMTMTVKTNNYQIKTTQPLVALYCGSRSGNHPIYQQTAIELSKALADHHFGLVYGGASIGLMGQVANAVMENGGETVGVIPEFMLDYEIAHQNLTELHIVKTMHERKALMAERASAFIALP
;
A
#
# COMPACT_ATOMS: atom_id res chain seq x y z
N MET A 1 -11.80 -15.96 -13.11
CA MET A 1 -11.46 -15.09 -12.98
C MET A 1 -10.76 -14.42 -13.95
N THR A 2 -10.92 -14.51 -14.87
CA THR A 2 -10.23 -13.95 -15.85
C THR A 2 -10.54 -12.60 -16.18
N TYR A 3 -11.62 -12.05 -15.77
CA TYR A 3 -11.90 -10.80 -16.12
C TYR A 3 -11.12 -9.81 -15.46
N ALA A 4 -10.54 -10.10 -14.39
CA ALA A 4 -9.68 -9.17 -13.72
C ALA A 4 -8.52 -8.79 -14.62
N MET A 5 -8.11 -9.72 -15.44
CA MET A 5 -7.03 -9.43 -16.33
C MET A 5 -7.40 -8.46 -17.42
N THR A 6 -8.60 -8.56 -17.89
CA THR A 6 -9.09 -7.67 -18.93
C THR A 6 -9.06 -6.23 -18.47
N MET A 7 -9.48 -6.01 -17.24
CA MET A 7 -9.50 -4.67 -16.72
C MET A 7 -8.11 -4.14 -16.51
N THR A 8 -7.22 -5.00 -16.11
CA THR A 8 -5.85 -4.62 -15.90
C THR A 8 -5.19 -4.15 -17.17
N VAL A 9 -5.47 -4.83 -18.24
CA VAL A 9 -4.88 -4.45 -19.49
C VAL A 9 -5.26 -3.06 -19.89
N LYS A 10 -6.48 -2.65 -19.58
CA LYS A 10 -6.89 -1.32 -19.92
C LYS A 10 -6.13 -0.27 -19.17
N THR A 11 -5.77 -0.56 -17.97
CA THR A 11 -5.12 0.45 -17.15
C THR A 11 -3.65 0.44 -17.36
N ASN A 12 -3.26 -0.49 -18.16
CA ASN A 12 -2.12 -0.41 -18.55
C ASN A 12 -0.84 -0.72 -18.33
N ASN A 13 -0.11 -0.28 -18.02
CA ASN A 13 1.28 -0.53 -17.73
C ASN A 13 1.51 -1.19 -16.38
N TYR A 14 0.45 -1.39 -15.66
CA TYR A 14 0.58 -2.01 -14.36
C TYR A 14 0.58 -3.52 -14.47
N GLN A 15 1.47 -4.16 -13.76
CA GLN A 15 1.48 -5.60 -13.69
C GLN A 15 0.93 -6.02 -12.35
N ILE A 16 -0.07 -6.89 -12.35
CA ILE A 16 -0.62 -7.40 -11.12
C ILE A 16 0.14 -8.66 -10.72
N LYS A 17 0.79 -8.60 -9.58
CA LYS A 17 1.57 -9.70 -9.03
C LYS A 17 0.96 -10.27 -7.76
N THR A 18 -0.04 -9.63 -7.23
CA THR A 18 -0.62 -10.03 -5.95
C THR A 18 -1.71 -11.06 -6.14
N THR A 19 -1.86 -11.93 -5.16
CA THR A 19 -2.91 -12.95 -5.14
C THR A 19 -3.84 -12.81 -3.93
N GLN A 20 -3.42 -12.05 -2.92
CA GLN A 20 -4.22 -11.85 -1.71
C GLN A 20 -5.19 -10.70 -1.89
N PRO A 21 -6.35 -10.72 -1.22
CA PRO A 21 -7.19 -9.54 -1.18
C PRO A 21 -6.45 -8.43 -0.46
N LEU A 22 -6.56 -7.20 -0.95
CA LEU A 22 -5.81 -6.08 -0.43
C LEU A 22 -6.67 -5.18 0.43
N VAL A 23 -6.09 -4.66 1.50
CA VAL A 23 -6.72 -3.64 2.33
C VAL A 23 -5.98 -2.33 2.06
N ALA A 24 -6.72 -1.29 1.73
CA ALA A 24 -6.13 0.03 1.54
C ALA A 24 -5.93 0.67 2.89
N LEU A 25 -4.71 1.11 3.16
CA LEU A 25 -4.38 1.77 4.41
C LEU A 25 -4.00 3.21 4.14
N TYR A 26 -4.73 4.11 4.74
CA TYR A 26 -4.47 5.54 4.65
C TYR A 26 -3.86 6.01 5.95
N CYS A 27 -2.64 6.51 5.89
CA CYS A 27 -1.95 7.08 7.05
C CYS A 27 -0.97 8.12 6.56
N GLY A 28 -0.51 8.97 7.46
CA GLY A 28 0.50 9.94 7.11
C GLY A 28 1.86 9.28 6.93
N SER A 29 2.80 10.03 6.36
CA SER A 29 4.17 9.56 6.21
C SER A 29 4.95 9.69 7.50
N ARG A 30 4.49 10.48 8.44
CA ARG A 30 5.18 10.68 9.71
C ARG A 30 4.74 9.64 10.74
N SER A 31 5.61 9.38 11.70
CA SER A 31 5.31 8.40 12.75
C SER A 31 4.36 8.92 13.83
N GLY A 32 4.07 10.21 13.82
CA GLY A 32 3.21 10.81 14.83
C GLY A 32 3.96 11.20 16.10
N ASN A 33 3.23 11.72 17.08
CA ASN A 33 3.82 12.25 18.31
C ASN A 33 3.92 11.24 19.44
N HIS A 34 3.28 10.11 19.32
CA HIS A 34 3.22 9.14 20.39
C HIS A 34 3.55 7.74 19.87
N PRO A 35 4.38 6.99 20.57
CA PRO A 35 4.77 5.65 20.12
C PRO A 35 3.60 4.70 19.92
N ILE A 36 2.45 4.97 20.57
CA ILE A 36 1.30 4.10 20.43
C ILE A 36 0.77 4.07 19.00
N TYR A 37 0.89 5.16 18.25
CA TYR A 37 0.42 5.18 16.87
C TYR A 37 1.24 4.23 16.00
N GLN A 38 2.54 4.26 16.20
CA GLN A 38 3.44 3.38 15.47
C GLN A 38 3.19 1.92 15.85
N GLN A 39 3.08 1.66 17.13
CA GLN A 39 2.86 0.31 17.63
C GLN A 39 1.54 -0.26 17.12
N THR A 40 0.47 0.54 17.16
CA THR A 40 -0.84 0.13 16.69
C THR A 40 -0.80 -0.20 15.19
N ALA A 41 -0.12 0.65 14.42
CA ALA A 41 0.00 0.43 12.98
C ALA A 41 0.73 -0.87 12.67
N ILE A 42 1.80 -1.17 13.41
CA ILE A 42 2.56 -2.39 13.22
C ILE A 42 1.74 -3.61 13.61
N GLU A 43 1.01 -3.54 14.71
CA GLU A 43 0.15 -4.65 15.15
C GLU A 43 -0.97 -4.92 14.15
N LEU A 44 -1.56 -3.86 13.62
CA LEU A 44 -2.57 -3.99 12.59
C LEU A 44 -2.00 -4.66 11.33
N SER A 45 -0.80 -4.25 10.95
CA SER A 45 -0.14 -4.80 9.77
C SER A 45 0.13 -6.29 9.92
N LYS A 46 0.56 -6.71 11.09
CA LYS A 46 0.77 -8.13 11.38
C LYS A 46 -0.54 -8.90 11.32
N ALA A 47 -1.60 -8.32 11.87
CA ALA A 47 -2.92 -8.97 11.85
C ALA A 47 -3.43 -9.15 10.43
N LEU A 48 -3.23 -8.15 9.57
CA LEU A 48 -3.62 -8.26 8.18
C LEU A 48 -2.89 -9.43 7.51
N ALA A 49 -1.58 -9.48 7.68
CA ALA A 49 -0.79 -10.55 7.08
C ALA A 49 -1.18 -11.92 7.63
N ASP A 50 -1.43 -12.01 8.93
CA ASP A 50 -1.82 -13.27 9.57
C ASP A 50 -3.16 -13.77 9.05
N HIS A 51 -4.03 -12.88 8.62
CA HIS A 51 -5.32 -13.26 8.06
C HIS A 51 -5.31 -13.32 6.53
N HIS A 52 -4.11 -13.35 5.95
CA HIS A 52 -3.91 -13.51 4.52
C HIS A 52 -4.46 -12.35 3.68
N PHE A 53 -4.42 -11.15 4.24
CA PHE A 53 -4.70 -9.94 3.49
C PHE A 53 -3.39 -9.27 3.13
N GLY A 54 -3.34 -8.70 1.95
CA GLY A 54 -2.24 -7.82 1.57
C GLY A 54 -2.59 -6.37 1.83
N LEU A 55 -1.67 -5.49 1.50
CA LEU A 55 -1.77 -4.08 1.75
C LEU A 55 -1.66 -3.30 0.45
N VAL A 56 -2.50 -2.29 0.25
CA VAL A 56 -2.25 -1.26 -0.75
C VAL A 56 -2.18 0.09 -0.04
N TYR A 57 -1.13 0.84 -0.29
CA TYR A 57 -0.88 2.08 0.45
C TYR A 57 -0.13 3.09 -0.41
N GLY A 58 0.37 4.15 0.20
CA GLY A 58 0.99 5.25 -0.52
C GLY A 58 2.38 5.00 -1.08
N GLY A 59 2.98 3.86 -0.84
CA GLY A 59 4.23 3.50 -1.50
C GLY A 59 5.52 4.04 -0.91
N ALA A 60 5.45 4.83 0.16
CA ALA A 60 6.64 5.41 0.76
C ALA A 60 7.44 4.40 1.57
N SER A 61 8.75 4.63 1.67
CA SER A 61 9.62 3.81 2.50
C SER A 61 9.90 4.43 3.85
N ILE A 62 9.53 5.70 4.04
CA ILE A 62 9.88 6.45 5.26
C ILE A 62 8.69 6.53 6.20
N GLY A 63 9.00 6.84 7.46
CA GLY A 63 7.99 7.09 8.48
C GLY A 63 7.06 5.91 8.71
N LEU A 64 5.84 6.23 9.07
CA LEU A 64 4.84 5.22 9.41
C LEU A 64 4.48 4.34 8.22
N MET A 65 4.40 4.92 7.03
CA MET A 65 4.10 4.16 5.83
C MET A 65 5.11 3.04 5.59
N GLY A 66 6.40 3.36 5.70
CA GLY A 66 7.45 2.37 5.50
C GLY A 66 7.40 1.27 6.53
N GLN A 67 7.10 1.63 7.77
CA GLN A 67 7.03 0.67 8.86
C GLN A 67 5.87 -0.31 8.68
N VAL A 68 4.73 0.20 8.24
CA VAL A 68 3.55 -0.62 7.97
C VAL A 68 3.85 -1.61 6.84
N ALA A 69 4.42 -1.13 5.75
CA ALA A 69 4.74 -2.00 4.62
C ALA A 69 5.73 -3.08 5.01
N ASN A 70 6.77 -2.71 5.77
CA ASN A 70 7.76 -3.68 6.22
C ASN A 70 7.14 -4.72 7.14
N ALA A 71 6.25 -4.31 8.03
CA ALA A 71 5.59 -5.24 8.94
C ALA A 71 4.72 -6.24 8.20
N VAL A 72 4.00 -5.80 7.18
CA VAL A 72 3.19 -6.71 6.37
C VAL A 72 4.09 -7.71 5.65
N MET A 73 5.14 -7.23 5.02
CA MET A 73 6.04 -8.10 4.27
C MET A 73 6.78 -9.08 5.16
N GLU A 74 7.21 -8.64 6.33
CA GLU A 74 7.92 -9.51 7.28
C GLU A 74 7.04 -10.65 7.78
N ASN A 75 5.74 -10.48 7.72
CA ASN A 75 4.79 -11.50 8.12
C ASN A 75 4.16 -12.23 6.93
N GLY A 76 4.78 -12.13 5.77
CA GLY A 76 4.36 -12.88 4.60
C GLY A 76 3.24 -12.27 3.76
N GLY A 77 2.88 -11.01 4.02
CA GLY A 77 1.82 -10.35 3.27
C GLY A 77 2.34 -9.67 2.02
N GLU A 78 1.48 -9.53 1.03
CA GLU A 78 1.79 -8.82 -0.19
C GLU A 78 1.57 -7.33 0.01
N THR A 79 2.37 -6.51 -0.66
CA THR A 79 2.27 -5.05 -0.53
C THR A 79 2.29 -4.40 -1.89
N VAL A 80 1.37 -3.47 -2.07
CA VAL A 80 1.25 -2.68 -3.29
C VAL A 80 1.38 -1.20 -2.91
N GLY A 81 2.30 -0.51 -3.52
CA GLY A 81 2.48 0.92 -3.29
C GLY A 81 2.01 1.70 -4.50
N VAL A 82 1.40 2.85 -4.26
CA VAL A 82 0.98 3.77 -5.32
C VAL A 82 1.46 5.16 -4.93
N ILE A 83 2.37 5.71 -5.71
CA ILE A 83 2.97 7.00 -5.38
C ILE A 83 2.96 7.95 -6.59
N PRO A 84 2.50 9.19 -6.42
CA PRO A 84 2.56 10.17 -7.50
C PRO A 84 3.99 10.59 -7.79
N GLU A 85 4.30 10.85 -9.05
CA GLU A 85 5.64 11.27 -9.46
C GLU A 85 6.17 12.43 -8.64
N PHE A 86 5.33 13.44 -8.38
CA PHE A 86 5.80 14.64 -7.69
C PHE A 86 6.13 14.39 -6.21
N MET A 87 5.74 13.26 -5.67
CA MET A 87 6.01 12.95 -4.27
C MET A 87 7.21 12.03 -4.10
N LEU A 88 7.85 11.60 -5.19
CA LEU A 88 8.97 10.68 -5.09
C LEU A 88 10.12 11.24 -4.25
N ASP A 89 10.39 12.54 -4.35
CA ASP A 89 11.45 13.15 -3.59
C ASP A 89 11.11 13.35 -2.12
N TYR A 90 9.83 13.42 -1.81
CA TYR A 90 9.38 13.67 -0.44
C TYR A 90 9.15 12.39 0.33
N GLU A 91 8.58 11.39 -0.33
CA GLU A 91 8.18 10.16 0.36
C GLU A 91 9.13 9.00 0.13
N ILE A 92 10.01 9.11 -0.81
CA ILE A 92 10.99 8.08 -1.15
C ILE A 92 10.33 6.72 -1.36
N ALA A 93 10.17 6.34 -2.62
CA ALA A 93 9.48 5.10 -2.97
C ALA A 93 10.16 3.89 -2.33
N HIS A 94 9.35 2.97 -1.84
CA HIS A 94 9.85 1.73 -1.25
C HIS A 94 10.34 0.80 -2.37
N GLN A 95 11.49 0.19 -2.19
CA GLN A 95 12.14 -0.58 -3.26
C GLN A 95 11.78 -2.07 -3.28
N ASN A 96 11.21 -2.59 -2.21
CA ASN A 96 11.02 -4.03 -2.08
C ASN A 96 9.57 -4.49 -2.07
N LEU A 97 8.66 -3.65 -2.53
CA LEU A 97 7.24 -3.99 -2.54
C LEU A 97 6.92 -5.07 -3.57
N THR A 98 5.81 -5.77 -3.38
CA THR A 98 5.33 -6.72 -4.37
C THR A 98 5.03 -6.01 -5.69
N GLU A 99 4.39 -4.84 -5.62
CA GLU A 99 4.15 -3.98 -6.78
C GLU A 99 4.37 -2.52 -6.38
N LEU A 100 4.93 -1.73 -7.25
CA LEU A 100 5.02 -0.29 -7.06
C LEU A 100 4.53 0.38 -8.33
N HIS A 101 3.51 1.22 -8.17
CA HIS A 101 2.92 1.96 -9.29
C HIS A 101 3.21 3.45 -9.11
N ILE A 102 3.82 4.06 -10.09
CA ILE A 102 4.07 5.49 -10.09
C ILE A 102 3.01 6.13 -10.97
N VAL A 103 2.22 7.01 -10.38
CA VAL A 103 1.11 7.68 -11.07
C VAL A 103 1.40 9.16 -11.21
N LYS A 104 0.58 9.87 -11.97
CA LYS A 104 0.85 11.27 -12.24
C LYS A 104 0.21 12.22 -11.25
N THR A 105 -0.93 11.86 -10.68
CA THR A 105 -1.67 12.77 -9.81
C THR A 105 -2.13 12.08 -8.53
N MET A 106 -2.49 12.89 -7.53
CA MET A 106 -3.09 12.36 -6.31
C MET A 106 -4.42 11.70 -6.59
N HIS A 107 -5.15 12.21 -7.56
CA HIS A 107 -6.43 11.59 -7.94
C HIS A 107 -6.21 10.18 -8.46
N GLU A 108 -5.21 9.99 -9.29
CA GLU A 108 -4.86 8.67 -9.81
C GLU A 108 -4.42 7.74 -8.70
N ARG A 109 -3.68 8.26 -7.71
CA ARG A 109 -3.27 7.47 -6.55
C ARG A 109 -4.49 6.92 -5.83
N LYS A 110 -5.43 7.80 -5.49
CA LYS A 110 -6.63 7.40 -4.77
C LYS A 110 -7.48 6.43 -5.59
N ALA A 111 -7.61 6.69 -6.87
CA ALA A 111 -8.41 5.83 -7.74
C ALA A 111 -7.83 4.42 -7.83
N LEU A 112 -6.53 4.31 -7.99
CA LEU A 112 -5.90 2.99 -8.10
C LEU A 112 -5.94 2.24 -6.78
N MET A 113 -5.71 2.93 -5.68
CA MET A 113 -5.81 2.30 -4.36
C MET A 113 -7.23 1.77 -4.13
N ALA A 114 -8.23 2.57 -4.46
CA ALA A 114 -9.62 2.16 -4.30
C ALA A 114 -9.98 0.98 -5.21
N GLU A 115 -9.48 1.01 -6.42
CA GLU A 115 -9.75 -0.06 -7.37
C GLU A 115 -9.17 -1.40 -6.89
N ARG A 116 -7.98 -1.36 -6.30
CA ARG A 116 -7.28 -2.57 -5.87
C ARG A 116 -7.73 -3.08 -4.50
N ALA A 117 -8.39 -2.26 -3.72
CA ALA A 117 -8.72 -2.59 -2.34
C ALA A 117 -10.06 -3.31 -2.20
N SER A 118 -10.11 -4.28 -1.29
CA SER A 118 -11.34 -4.92 -0.89
C SER A 118 -11.93 -4.27 0.36
N ALA A 119 -11.11 -3.54 1.11
CA ALA A 119 -11.54 -2.85 2.32
C ALA A 119 -10.61 -1.67 2.58
N PHE A 120 -11.01 -0.77 3.44
CA PHE A 120 -10.27 0.47 3.71
C PHE A 120 -10.09 0.68 5.20
N ILE A 121 -8.89 1.09 5.60
CA ILE A 121 -8.59 1.47 6.97
C ILE A 121 -7.87 2.81 6.95
N ALA A 122 -8.27 3.73 7.82
CA ALA A 122 -7.59 5.00 7.97
C ALA A 122 -7.01 5.08 9.39
N LEU A 123 -5.75 5.43 9.49
CA LEU A 123 -5.08 5.62 10.77
C LEU A 123 -4.88 7.09 11.05
N PRO A 124 -4.88 7.49 12.33
CA PRO A 124 -4.64 8.89 12.69
C PRO A 124 -3.25 9.34 12.31
#